data_646220aebd8025260f22286930afbc0e
#
_entry.id   646220aebd8025260f22286930afbc0e
#
_cell.length_a   1.000
_cell.length_b   1.000
_cell.length_c   1.000
_cell.angle_alpha   90.00
_cell.angle_beta   90.00
_cell.angle_gamma   90.00
#
_symmetry.space_group_name_H-M   'P 1'
#
loop_
_entity.id
_entity.type
_entity.pdbx_description
1 polymer ?
#
loop_
_entity_poly.entity_id
_entity_poly.type
_entity_poly.pdbx_seq_one_letter_code
_entity_poly.pdbx_strand_id
1 'polypeptide(L)'
;MPRQVTTKPGARKAKPIKVREGEEVAVFLLGGNPRIAKADGDAPVQAYIASMPGWKRYLGKRLDALIVRNVPNVRKAVKWNSPFYGIEGQGWLLGFHVFTRYVKVSFFRGASLRPVPPGGTGKDARWIDIHEDDLDEAQMATWVKQAAALPGWIP
;
A
#
# COMPACT_ATOMS: atom_id res chain seq x y z
N MET A 1 -11.07 18.00 17.24
CA MET A 1 -11.16 17.33 17.34
C MET A 1 -11.32 16.82 17.33
N PRO A 2 -11.33 16.39 17.26
CA PRO A 2 -11.58 15.60 17.31
C PRO A 2 -11.56 14.75 17.50
N ARG A 3 -11.52 14.21 18.01
CA ARG A 3 -11.50 13.26 18.23
C ARG A 3 -12.03 12.66 18.54
N GLN A 4 -12.48 12.22 18.46
CA GLN A 4 -13.00 11.52 18.74
C GLN A 4 -13.29 10.83 19.00
N VAL A 5 -13.57 10.53 19.13
CA VAL A 5 -13.98 9.75 19.45
C VAL A 5 -13.96 8.96 19.66
N THR A 6 -13.79 8.62 19.72
CA THR A 6 -13.79 7.75 19.98
C THR A 6 -13.95 7.17 20.40
N THR A 7 -13.99 7.00 20.60
CA THR A 7 -14.18 6.34 20.99
C THR A 7 -14.34 5.53 21.58
N LYS A 8 -14.72 5.27 21.73
CA LYS A 8 -14.96 4.44 22.40
C LYS A 8 -14.65 3.27 21.88
N PRO A 9 -13.90 2.66 22.35
CA PRO A 9 -13.33 1.52 21.93
C PRO A 9 -14.30 0.59 21.45
N GLY A 10 -14.05 -0.10 20.61
CA GLY A 10 -14.81 -1.08 20.13
C GLY A 10 -16.14 -0.60 19.81
N ALA A 11 -16.37 0.52 20.16
CA ALA A 11 -17.60 1.06 19.99
C ALA A 11 -17.98 0.93 18.59
N ARG A 12 -17.29 1.40 17.71
CA ARG A 12 -17.67 1.25 16.45
C ARG A 12 -16.57 1.35 15.56
N LYS A 13 -16.57 0.66 14.52
CA LYS A 13 -15.58 0.74 13.53
C LYS A 13 -16.00 1.68 12.49
N ALA A 14 -15.12 2.49 12.03
CA ALA A 14 -15.41 3.38 10.95
C ALA A 14 -15.68 2.57 9.71
N LYS A 15 -16.64 2.97 8.93
CA LYS A 15 -16.88 2.32 7.66
C LYS A 15 -15.90 2.82 6.64
N PRO A 16 -15.52 1.98 5.69
CA PRO A 16 -14.64 2.43 4.63
C PRO A 16 -15.28 3.56 3.85
N ILE A 17 -14.48 4.48 3.41
CA ILE A 17 -14.91 5.62 2.65
C ILE A 17 -14.86 5.27 1.18
N LYS A 18 -15.95 5.51 0.48
CA LYS A 18 -15.97 5.28 -0.94
C LYS A 18 -15.31 6.42 -1.66
N VAL A 19 -14.47 6.10 -2.62
CA VAL A 19 -13.76 7.10 -3.39
C VAL A 19 -14.28 7.09 -4.80
N ARG A 20 -14.58 8.27 -5.33
CA ARG A 20 -14.97 8.41 -6.72
C ARG A 20 -13.85 9.05 -7.45
N GLU A 21 -13.72 8.69 -8.69
CA GLU A 21 -12.67 9.21 -9.50
C GLU A 21 -12.73 10.72 -9.55
N GLY A 22 -11.60 11.37 -9.37
CA GLY A 22 -11.52 12.81 -9.42
C GLY A 22 -12.03 13.52 -8.20
N GLU A 23 -12.47 12.77 -7.20
CA GLU A 23 -13.05 13.34 -6.02
C GLU A 23 -12.08 13.25 -4.86
N GLU A 24 -11.97 14.32 -4.12
CA GLU A 24 -11.09 14.33 -2.99
C GLU A 24 -11.77 13.65 -1.83
N VAL A 25 -11.11 12.74 -1.17
CA VAL A 25 -11.69 11.97 -0.11
C VAL A 25 -11.35 12.57 1.22
N ALA A 26 -12.35 12.68 2.07
CA ALA A 26 -12.12 13.16 3.42
C ALA A 26 -11.38 12.12 4.20
N VAL A 27 -10.40 12.59 4.87
CA VAL A 27 -9.58 11.69 5.59
C VAL A 27 -10.02 11.65 6.98
N PHE A 28 -9.96 10.78 7.69
CA PHE A 28 -10.24 10.62 8.83
C PHE A 28 -9.70 10.15 9.67
N LEU A 29 -9.64 10.39 10.34
CA LEU A 29 -9.92 10.40 10.97
C LEU A 29 -9.84 10.24 12.31
N LEU A 30 -9.89 9.72 12.96
CA LEU A 30 -9.74 9.33 14.30
C LEU A 30 -8.33 9.00 14.62
N GLY A 31 -7.38 9.56 13.86
CA GLY A 31 -5.97 9.34 14.11
C GLY A 31 -5.50 7.94 13.82
N GLY A 32 -6.35 7.10 13.32
CA GLY A 32 -5.98 5.73 13.08
C GLY A 32 -5.48 5.51 11.68
N ASN A 33 -5.28 4.26 11.34
CA ASN A 33 -4.87 3.86 10.01
C ASN A 33 -6.02 4.05 9.02
N PRO A 34 -5.69 4.18 7.74
CA PRO A 34 -6.72 4.41 6.72
C PRO A 34 -7.78 3.33 6.66
N ARG A 35 -8.97 3.75 6.24
CA ARG A 35 -10.05 2.82 5.95
C ARG A 35 -10.68 3.28 4.66
N ILE A 36 -10.20 2.73 3.56
CA ILE A 36 -10.64 3.11 2.23
C ILE A 36 -11.33 1.94 1.57
N ALA A 37 -12.51 2.17 1.04
CA ALA A 37 -13.26 1.13 0.35
C ALA A 37 -12.53 0.72 -0.92
N LYS A 38 -12.77 -0.52 -1.34
CA LYS A 38 -12.23 -1.03 -2.58
C LYS A 38 -12.59 -0.13 -3.74
N ALA A 39 -11.62 0.26 -4.52
CA ALA A 39 -11.82 1.12 -5.68
C ALA A 39 -10.60 1.08 -6.57
N ASP A 40 -10.83 1.22 -7.88
CA ASP A 40 -9.75 1.23 -8.86
C ASP A 40 -9.22 2.63 -9.09
N GLY A 41 -7.97 2.72 -9.51
CA GLY A 41 -7.37 3.96 -9.96
C GLY A 41 -6.46 4.59 -8.95
N ASP A 42 -5.87 5.71 -9.34
CA ASP A 42 -4.92 6.43 -8.51
C ASP A 42 -5.60 7.17 -7.35
N ALA A 43 -6.79 7.70 -7.56
CA ALA A 43 -7.44 8.52 -6.54
C ALA A 43 -7.61 7.79 -5.20
N PRO A 44 -8.11 6.54 -5.15
CA PRO A 44 -8.23 5.86 -3.87
C PRO A 44 -6.87 5.57 -3.23
N VAL A 45 -5.84 5.34 -4.04
CA VAL A 45 -4.50 5.12 -3.49
C VAL A 45 -3.98 6.41 -2.86
N GLN A 46 -4.19 7.55 -3.50
CA GLN A 46 -3.77 8.83 -2.93
C GLN A 46 -4.56 9.14 -1.66
N ALA A 47 -5.84 8.79 -1.62
CA ALA A 47 -6.64 8.97 -0.42
C ALA A 47 -6.09 8.11 0.72
N TYR A 48 -5.70 6.89 0.42
CA TYR A 48 -5.11 6.00 1.42
C TYR A 48 -3.83 6.63 1.98
N ILE A 49 -2.94 7.06 1.08
CA ILE A 49 -1.67 7.64 1.50
C ILE A 49 -1.89 8.91 2.33
N ALA A 50 -2.83 9.75 1.92
CA ALA A 50 -3.13 10.97 2.65
C ALA A 50 -3.65 10.67 4.06
N SER A 51 -4.22 9.49 4.27
CA SER A 51 -4.75 9.09 5.57
C SER A 51 -3.72 8.40 6.45
N MET A 52 -2.55 8.08 5.92
CA MET A 52 -1.53 7.41 6.72
C MET A 52 -0.99 8.39 7.76
N PRO A 53 -0.90 7.98 9.02
CA PRO A 53 -0.51 8.93 10.07
C PRO A 53 0.99 9.14 10.14
N GLY A 54 1.37 10.41 10.38
CA GLY A 54 2.76 10.74 10.68
C GLY A 54 3.75 10.38 9.59
N TRP A 55 4.87 9.81 10.00
CA TRP A 55 5.96 9.44 9.08
C TRP A 55 5.51 8.42 8.04
N LYS A 56 4.47 7.66 8.32
CA LYS A 56 4.00 6.64 7.40
C LYS A 56 3.42 7.27 6.12
N ARG A 57 2.79 8.43 6.25
CA ARG A 57 2.29 9.15 5.08
C ARG A 57 3.44 9.54 4.15
N TYR A 58 4.51 10.03 4.74
CA TYR A 58 5.68 10.41 3.96
C TYR A 58 6.28 9.19 3.26
N LEU A 59 6.36 8.07 4.00
CA LEU A 59 6.85 6.83 3.42
C LEU A 59 5.93 6.36 2.28
N GLY A 60 4.62 6.45 2.47
CA GLY A 60 3.67 6.07 1.42
C GLY A 60 3.87 6.87 0.15
N LYS A 61 4.10 8.17 0.29
CA LYS A 61 4.37 9.01 -0.87
C LYS A 61 5.64 8.60 -1.59
N ARG A 62 6.68 8.28 -0.85
CA ARG A 62 7.95 7.84 -1.44
C ARG A 62 7.81 6.52 -2.15
N LEU A 63 7.08 5.58 -1.54
CA LEU A 63 6.83 4.29 -2.17
C LEU A 63 6.04 4.46 -3.47
N ASP A 64 4.99 5.24 -3.44
CA ASP A 64 4.18 5.46 -4.62
C ASP A 64 5.01 6.06 -5.75
N ALA A 65 5.78 7.10 -5.44
CA ALA A 65 6.61 7.74 -6.45
C ALA A 65 7.66 6.79 -7.03
N LEU A 66 8.26 5.96 -6.18
CA LEU A 66 9.26 5.01 -6.61
C LEU A 66 8.64 3.95 -7.51
N ILE A 67 7.47 3.46 -7.16
CA ILE A 67 6.81 2.43 -7.96
C ILE A 67 6.41 3.00 -9.32
N VAL A 68 5.82 4.19 -9.34
CA VAL A 68 5.40 4.82 -10.58
C VAL A 68 6.60 5.06 -11.50
N ARG A 69 7.71 5.49 -10.91
CA ARG A 69 8.90 5.78 -11.70
C ARG A 69 9.48 4.51 -12.34
N ASN A 70 9.36 3.39 -11.66
CA ASN A 70 9.94 2.14 -12.15
C ASN A 70 8.97 1.27 -12.94
N VAL A 71 7.69 1.58 -12.91
CA VAL A 71 6.66 0.83 -13.65
C VAL A 71 5.76 1.87 -14.33
N PRO A 72 6.18 2.41 -15.48
CA PRO A 72 5.43 3.52 -16.11
C PRO A 72 3.98 3.19 -16.45
N ASN A 73 3.70 1.92 -16.74
CA ASN A 73 2.33 1.49 -17.07
C ASN A 73 1.63 0.88 -15.86
N VAL A 74 1.97 1.35 -14.67
CA VAL A 74 1.42 0.77 -13.46
C VAL A 74 -0.08 1.02 -13.37
N ARG A 75 -0.80 0.00 -12.93
CA ARG A 75 -2.20 0.04 -12.61
C ARG A 75 -2.31 0.05 -11.10
N LYS A 76 -3.21 0.87 -10.55
CA LYS A 76 -3.37 1.00 -9.11
C LYS A 76 -4.80 0.72 -8.69
N ALA A 77 -4.95 0.28 -7.45
CA ALA A 77 -6.27 0.10 -6.85
C ALA A 77 -6.10 0.04 -5.33
N VAL A 78 -7.20 0.20 -4.63
CA VAL A 78 -7.26 -0.13 -3.20
C VAL A 78 -8.10 -1.39 -3.07
N LYS A 79 -7.56 -2.42 -2.44
CA LYS A 79 -8.23 -3.67 -2.18
C LYS A 79 -7.84 -4.10 -0.79
N TRP A 80 -8.80 -4.63 -0.04
CA TRP A 80 -8.54 -5.07 1.34
C TRP A 80 -7.81 -4.00 2.14
N ASN A 81 -8.30 -2.77 1.98
CA ASN A 81 -7.77 -1.61 2.70
C ASN A 81 -6.26 -1.43 2.50
N SER A 82 -5.78 -1.67 1.30
CA SER A 82 -4.36 -1.54 0.97
C SER A 82 -4.18 -1.08 -0.47
N PRO A 83 -3.21 -0.22 -0.74
CA PRO A 83 -2.85 0.11 -2.11
C PRO A 83 -2.25 -1.10 -2.82
N PHE A 84 -2.73 -1.38 -4.02
CA PHE A 84 -2.22 -2.45 -4.87
C PHE A 84 -1.68 -1.84 -6.14
N TYR A 85 -0.57 -2.40 -6.62
CA TYR A 85 0.10 -1.95 -7.82
C TYR A 85 0.31 -3.14 -8.75
N GLY A 86 -0.06 -2.97 -10.00
CA GLY A 86 0.04 -4.05 -10.97
C GLY A 86 0.17 -3.52 -12.38
N ILE A 87 0.01 -4.39 -13.35
CA ILE A 87 0.05 -4.06 -14.75
C ILE A 87 -1.14 -4.73 -15.41
N GLU A 88 -1.85 -3.95 -16.22
CA GLU A 88 -3.05 -4.45 -16.88
C GLU A 88 -2.73 -5.72 -17.67
N GLY A 89 -3.52 -6.77 -17.46
CA GLY A 89 -3.32 -8.03 -18.15
C GLY A 89 -2.22 -8.92 -17.55
N GLN A 90 -1.44 -8.40 -16.61
CA GLN A 90 -0.34 -9.16 -16.03
C GLN A 90 -0.62 -9.53 -14.57
N GLY A 91 -1.44 -8.76 -13.89
CA GLY A 91 -1.82 -9.04 -12.51
C GLY A 91 -1.16 -8.08 -11.53
N TRP A 92 -1.38 -8.34 -10.25
CA TRP A 92 -0.89 -7.48 -9.19
C TRP A 92 0.53 -7.87 -8.82
N LEU A 93 1.40 -6.87 -8.71
CA LEU A 93 2.82 -7.07 -8.42
C LEU A 93 3.09 -6.97 -6.94
N LEU A 94 2.54 -5.94 -6.33
CA LEU A 94 2.81 -5.67 -4.92
C LEU A 94 1.69 -4.83 -4.33
N GLY A 95 1.68 -4.77 -3.02
CA GLY A 95 0.81 -3.87 -2.30
C GLY A 95 1.49 -3.47 -1.01
N PHE A 96 0.96 -2.46 -0.32
CA PHE A 96 1.48 -2.18 1.00
C PHE A 96 0.33 -1.89 1.96
N HIS A 97 0.61 -2.09 3.24
CA HIS A 97 -0.40 -1.91 4.27
C HIS A 97 0.23 -1.25 5.47
N VAL A 98 -0.49 -0.28 6.06
CA VAL A 98 0.03 0.46 7.18
C VAL A 98 -0.33 -0.28 8.47
N PHE A 99 0.69 -0.48 9.30
CA PHE A 99 0.50 -1.02 10.65
C PHE A 99 0.95 0.05 11.64
N THR A 100 0.82 -0.23 12.92
CA THR A 100 1.13 0.78 13.93
C THR A 100 2.58 1.23 13.89
N ARG A 101 3.50 0.31 13.75
CA ARG A 101 4.93 0.63 13.84
C ARG A 101 5.70 0.49 12.55
N TYR A 102 5.06 0.07 11.48
CA TYR A 102 5.74 -0.14 10.22
C TYR A 102 4.74 -0.18 9.08
N VAL A 103 5.26 -0.12 7.88
CA VAL A 103 4.46 -0.32 6.68
C VAL A 103 4.97 -1.62 6.05
N LYS A 104 4.08 -2.56 5.82
CA LYS A 104 4.45 -3.82 5.20
C LYS A 104 4.30 -3.70 3.69
N VAL A 105 5.37 -3.97 2.96
CA VAL A 105 5.32 -4.04 1.50
C VAL A 105 5.38 -5.49 1.10
N SER A 106 4.35 -5.98 0.43
CA SER A 106 4.23 -7.38 0.05
C SER A 106 4.36 -7.54 -1.45
N PHE A 107 5.24 -8.43 -1.86
CA PHE A 107 5.41 -8.78 -3.27
C PHE A 107 4.77 -10.13 -3.50
N PHE A 108 3.81 -10.21 -4.41
CA PHE A 108 3.04 -11.45 -4.58
C PHE A 108 3.85 -12.59 -5.16
N ARG A 109 4.92 -12.28 -5.89
CA ARG A 109 5.88 -13.28 -6.35
C ARG A 109 7.24 -13.05 -5.72
N GLY A 110 7.24 -12.64 -4.46
CA GLY A 110 8.46 -12.23 -3.77
C GLY A 110 9.51 -13.31 -3.68
N ALA A 111 9.11 -14.58 -3.66
CA ALA A 111 10.07 -15.67 -3.60
C ALA A 111 10.99 -15.71 -4.82
N SER A 112 10.57 -15.08 -5.92
CA SER A 112 11.37 -15.04 -7.15
C SER A 112 12.27 -13.81 -7.24
N LEU A 113 12.19 -12.92 -6.25
CA LEU A 113 13.03 -11.72 -6.24
C LEU A 113 14.40 -12.04 -5.66
N ARG A 114 15.40 -11.21 -6.02
CA ARG A 114 16.76 -11.40 -5.51
C ARG A 114 17.34 -10.06 -5.08
N PRO A 115 17.77 -9.92 -3.83
CA PRO A 115 17.64 -10.93 -2.77
C PRO A 115 16.17 -11.12 -2.41
N VAL A 116 15.85 -12.26 -1.86
CA VAL A 116 14.47 -12.55 -1.47
C VAL A 116 14.11 -11.65 -0.29
N PRO A 117 12.96 -10.94 -0.34
CA PRO A 117 12.54 -10.16 0.81
C PRO A 117 12.39 -11.05 2.05
N PRO A 118 12.63 -10.47 3.24
CA PRO A 118 12.84 -11.30 4.44
C PRO A 118 11.61 -11.96 5.03
N GLY A 119 10.42 -11.44 4.80
CA GLY A 119 9.22 -11.97 5.46
C GLY A 119 8.51 -12.99 4.62
N GLY A 120 7.93 -13.99 5.27
CA GLY A 120 7.11 -14.96 4.59
C GLY A 120 7.79 -16.30 4.42
N THR A 121 6.98 -17.37 4.37
CA THR A 121 7.48 -18.71 4.25
C THR A 121 6.73 -19.52 3.20
N GLY A 122 5.70 -18.94 2.61
CA GLY A 122 4.91 -19.65 1.63
C GLY A 122 5.62 -19.81 0.30
N LYS A 123 4.87 -20.25 -0.68
CA LYS A 123 5.43 -20.58 -1.96
C LYS A 123 5.83 -19.35 -2.77
N ASP A 124 5.03 -18.30 -2.72
CA ASP A 124 5.22 -17.16 -3.62
C ASP A 124 5.43 -15.83 -2.90
N ALA A 125 4.58 -15.45 -1.99
CA ALA A 125 4.60 -14.11 -1.44
C ALA A 125 5.74 -13.91 -0.46
N ARG A 126 6.35 -12.73 -0.52
CA ARG A 126 7.34 -12.30 0.47
C ARG A 126 7.14 -10.83 0.74
N TRP A 127 7.55 -10.38 1.90
CA TRP A 127 7.33 -9.00 2.29
C TRP A 127 8.50 -8.44 3.09
N ILE A 128 8.50 -7.13 3.25
CA ILE A 128 9.42 -6.43 4.12
C ILE A 128 8.62 -5.44 4.96
N ASP A 129 8.94 -5.35 6.24
CA ASP A 129 8.34 -4.39 7.14
C ASP A 129 9.28 -3.20 7.23
N ILE A 130 8.80 -2.02 6.85
CA ILE A 130 9.62 -0.81 6.80
C ILE A 130 9.27 0.05 7.99
N HIS A 131 10.25 0.29 8.85
CA HIS A 131 10.09 1.14 10.01
C HIS A 131 10.48 2.56 9.66
N GLU A 132 10.31 3.48 10.61
CA GLU A 132 10.59 4.88 10.37
C GLU A 132 12.05 5.07 9.95
N ASP A 133 12.27 5.87 8.90
CA ASP A 133 13.59 6.20 8.36
C ASP A 133 14.40 4.97 7.90
N ASP A 134 13.68 3.94 7.46
CA ASP A 134 14.32 2.66 7.17
C ASP A 134 14.17 2.22 5.71
N LEU A 135 13.65 3.07 4.85
CA LEU A 135 13.47 2.68 3.45
C LEU A 135 14.79 2.71 2.69
N ASP A 136 15.17 1.55 2.16
CA ASP A 136 16.29 1.45 1.24
C ASP A 136 15.72 1.59 -0.16
N GLU A 137 15.80 2.79 -0.72
CA GLU A 137 15.17 3.06 -2.00
C GLU A 137 15.79 2.28 -3.15
N ALA A 138 17.10 2.08 -3.12
CA ALA A 138 17.76 1.35 -4.19
C ALA A 138 17.31 -0.10 -4.21
N GLN A 139 17.25 -0.72 -3.04
CA GLN A 139 16.80 -2.10 -2.94
C GLN A 139 15.34 -2.22 -3.35
N MET A 140 14.50 -1.29 -2.89
CA MET A 140 13.10 -1.32 -3.23
C MET A 140 12.90 -1.16 -4.74
N ALA A 141 13.64 -0.25 -5.37
CA ALA A 141 13.56 -0.06 -6.82
C ALA A 141 13.96 -1.33 -7.56
N THR A 142 14.99 -2.03 -7.09
CA THR A 142 15.42 -3.29 -7.69
C THR A 142 14.30 -4.32 -7.62
N TRP A 143 13.69 -4.47 -6.47
CA TRP A 143 12.59 -5.41 -6.30
C TRP A 143 11.40 -5.06 -7.19
N VAL A 144 11.06 -3.77 -7.26
CA VAL A 144 9.92 -3.33 -8.07
C VAL A 144 10.17 -3.65 -9.55
N LYS A 145 11.37 -3.38 -10.03
CA LYS A 145 11.71 -3.69 -11.43
C LYS A 145 11.64 -5.18 -11.72
N GLN A 146 12.16 -5.98 -10.79
CA GLN A 146 12.11 -7.44 -10.95
C GLN A 146 10.67 -7.92 -10.95
N ALA A 147 9.86 -7.41 -10.03
CA ALA A 147 8.46 -7.80 -9.94
C ALA A 147 7.71 -7.48 -11.22
N ALA A 148 8.01 -6.33 -11.83
CA ALA A 148 7.33 -5.91 -13.06
C ALA A 148 7.64 -6.84 -14.23
N ALA A 149 8.74 -7.60 -14.13
CA ALA A 149 9.12 -8.52 -15.19
C ALA A 149 8.55 -9.93 -14.99
N LEU A 150 7.83 -10.14 -13.89
CA LEU A 150 7.27 -11.45 -13.56
C LEU A 150 5.77 -11.45 -13.81
N PRO A 151 5.16 -12.62 -14.01
CA PRO A 151 3.69 -12.69 -13.98
C PRO A 151 3.22 -12.24 -12.61
N GLY A 152 2.16 -11.45 -12.58
CA GLY A 152 1.61 -10.99 -11.33
C GLY A 152 0.63 -12.01 -10.75
N TRP A 153 -0.01 -11.60 -9.67
CA TRP A 153 -1.03 -12.40 -9.00
C TRP A 153 -2.39 -11.99 -9.51
N ILE A 154 -3.18 -12.98 -9.90
CA ILE A 154 -4.54 -12.78 -10.36
C ILE A 154 -5.44 -13.51 -9.38
N PRO A 155 -6.22 -12.77 -8.58
CA PRO A 155 -7.08 -13.40 -7.58
C PRO A 155 -8.21 -14.21 -8.17
#